data_1f6c7b1631cc07733849395a321983c3
#
_entry.id   1f6c7b1631cc07733849395a321983c3
#
_cell.length_a   1.000
_cell.length_b   1.000
_cell.length_c   1.000
_cell.angle_alpha   90.00
_cell.angle_beta   90.00
_cell.angle_gamma   90.00
#
_symmetry.space_group_name_H-M   'P 1'
#
loop_
_entity.id
_entity.type
_entity.pdbx_description
1 polymer ?
#
loop_
_entity_poly.entity_id
_entity_poly.type
_entity_poly.pdbx_seq_one_letter_code
_entity_poly.pdbx_strand_id
1 'polypeptide(L)'
;MSDPPRALKIAIVAGEHSGDQLGFKLMRALREARGTDIAFIGVGGEAMADEGLRSLFPIADIAVMGVVPVLKRLPAILGRIRETSEAIVAARPDALVIIDSPDFTHRVARRVRKALPGLPIVDYVSPSVWAWRPGRARAMLAYVDRVLALLPFEPEAYLRLGGPLCVYVGHPLIERLDELRPNPEEARRRESEPPVVVVLPGSRRSEIHRLMAAFGGALDLLRDRIGAFELVLPTLPHIEAEVRGAAASWREPPHIVLGEPERYAAFRRARAALAASGTVTLELALAGVPLVGAYKVGLVEEQLKYLIKVPSILLPNLILGEAAIPEKLQRQCAPEELAAALAPLVGDGPERQAQVKALARLDALMRLPDGRSPSAHAAAAVLGTIAGRRAGRDLDLFVAPRKRPEKRLKQG
;
A
#
# COMPACT_ATOMS: atom_id res chain seq x y z
N MET A 1 -44.29 -10.79 -16.35
CA MET A 1 -43.61 -9.50 -16.19
C MET A 1 -42.65 -9.68 -15.01
N SER A 2 -41.36 -9.81 -15.28
CA SER A 2 -40.35 -9.85 -14.22
C SER A 2 -40.26 -8.46 -13.61
N ASP A 3 -40.37 -8.38 -12.28
CA ASP A 3 -40.13 -7.13 -11.55
C ASP A 3 -38.84 -6.47 -12.04
N PRO A 4 -38.82 -5.12 -12.21
CA PRO A 4 -37.59 -4.44 -12.55
C PRO A 4 -36.52 -4.78 -11.51
N PRO A 5 -35.26 -5.02 -11.93
CA PRO A 5 -34.22 -5.41 -10.98
C PRO A 5 -34.08 -4.32 -9.93
N ARG A 6 -34.33 -4.70 -8.66
CA ARG A 6 -34.18 -3.79 -7.52
C ARG A 6 -32.80 -3.15 -7.55
N ALA A 7 -32.72 -1.82 -7.38
CA ALA A 7 -31.50 -1.05 -7.24
C ALA A 7 -30.60 -1.70 -6.19
N LEU A 8 -29.34 -1.95 -6.54
CA LEU A 8 -28.37 -2.54 -5.62
C LEU A 8 -27.93 -1.47 -4.60
N LYS A 9 -27.91 -1.81 -3.31
CA LYS A 9 -27.44 -0.93 -2.25
C LYS A 9 -26.16 -1.50 -1.65
N ILE A 10 -25.05 -0.77 -1.71
CA ILE A 10 -23.76 -1.21 -1.17
C ILE A 10 -23.32 -0.25 -0.06
N ALA A 11 -23.01 -0.81 1.11
CA ALA A 11 -22.34 -0.05 2.16
C ALA A 11 -20.85 -0.07 1.94
N ILE A 12 -20.19 1.10 1.98
CA ILE A 12 -18.72 1.23 1.86
C ILE A 12 -18.20 2.05 3.02
N VAL A 13 -17.15 1.53 3.69
CA VAL A 13 -16.53 2.19 4.83
C VAL A 13 -15.04 2.28 4.63
N ALA A 14 -14.53 3.48 4.37
CA ALA A 14 -13.11 3.81 4.31
C ALA A 14 -12.68 4.54 5.58
N GLY A 15 -11.46 4.25 6.07
CA GLY A 15 -10.95 4.84 7.31
C GLY A 15 -9.86 5.90 7.11
N GLU A 16 -9.31 6.02 5.90
CA GLU A 16 -8.20 6.92 5.56
C GLU A 16 -8.35 7.45 4.13
N HIS A 17 -7.58 8.49 3.80
CA HIS A 17 -7.60 9.10 2.46
C HIS A 17 -7.22 8.10 1.34
N SER A 18 -6.28 7.21 1.59
CA SER A 18 -5.93 6.11 0.66
C SER A 18 -7.11 5.19 0.38
N GLY A 19 -7.89 4.86 1.43
CA GLY A 19 -9.12 4.08 1.33
C GLY A 19 -10.23 4.81 0.58
N ASP A 20 -10.32 6.14 0.71
CA ASP A 20 -11.27 6.98 -0.04
C ASP A 20 -10.99 6.92 -1.54
N GLN A 21 -9.73 7.04 -1.96
CA GLN A 21 -9.33 6.92 -3.35
C GLN A 21 -9.64 5.52 -3.94
N LEU A 22 -9.40 4.46 -3.16
CA LEU A 22 -9.76 3.10 -3.57
C LEU A 22 -11.29 2.92 -3.65
N GLY A 23 -12.01 3.47 -2.69
CA GLY A 23 -13.48 3.46 -2.65
C GLY A 23 -14.09 4.16 -3.87
N PHE A 24 -13.58 5.32 -4.22
CA PHE A 24 -13.96 6.06 -5.43
C PHE A 24 -13.83 5.19 -6.70
N LYS A 25 -12.63 4.61 -6.92
CA LYS A 25 -12.39 3.74 -8.08
C LYS A 25 -13.30 2.51 -8.09
N LEU A 26 -13.53 1.91 -6.91
CA LEU A 26 -14.44 0.77 -6.77
C LEU A 26 -15.88 1.15 -7.10
N MET A 27 -16.38 2.28 -6.58
CA MET A 27 -17.75 2.76 -6.84
C MET A 27 -17.98 2.98 -8.34
N ARG A 28 -17.02 3.62 -9.01
CA ARG A 28 -17.05 3.84 -10.44
C ARG A 28 -17.07 2.51 -11.21
N ALA A 29 -16.19 1.59 -10.89
CA ALA A 29 -16.11 0.28 -11.52
C ALA A 29 -17.39 -0.58 -11.28
N LEU A 30 -18.01 -0.47 -10.12
CA LEU A 30 -19.30 -1.11 -9.82
C LEU A 30 -20.42 -0.57 -10.71
N ARG A 31 -20.48 0.75 -10.93
CA ARG A 31 -21.44 1.38 -11.83
C ARG A 31 -21.20 0.99 -13.29
N GLU A 32 -19.94 0.95 -13.73
CA GLU A 32 -19.58 0.51 -15.08
C GLU A 32 -20.00 -0.96 -15.33
N ALA A 33 -19.88 -1.83 -14.31
CA ALA A 33 -20.22 -3.24 -14.42
C ALA A 33 -21.73 -3.55 -14.35
N ARG A 34 -22.53 -2.71 -13.66
CA ARG A 34 -23.96 -2.97 -13.38
C ARG A 34 -24.91 -1.91 -13.89
N GLY A 35 -24.41 -0.81 -14.48
CA GLY A 35 -25.19 0.37 -14.77
C GLY A 35 -25.35 1.30 -13.57
N THR A 36 -26.04 2.41 -13.75
CA THR A 36 -26.12 3.52 -12.78
C THR A 36 -26.99 3.23 -11.54
N ASP A 37 -27.68 2.10 -11.51
CA ASP A 37 -28.67 1.79 -10.48
C ASP A 37 -28.07 1.15 -9.22
N ILE A 38 -27.01 1.80 -8.67
CA ILE A 38 -26.38 1.43 -7.42
C ILE A 38 -26.41 2.61 -6.44
N ALA A 39 -27.02 2.37 -5.27
CA ALA A 39 -26.99 3.31 -4.16
C ALA A 39 -25.85 2.98 -3.21
N PHE A 40 -25.11 3.99 -2.78
CA PHE A 40 -24.04 3.86 -1.81
C PHE A 40 -24.37 4.52 -0.48
N ILE A 41 -23.94 3.91 0.61
CA ILE A 41 -24.06 4.43 1.98
C ILE A 41 -22.77 4.12 2.75
N GLY A 42 -22.39 4.94 3.71
CA GLY A 42 -21.27 4.62 4.61
C GLY A 42 -20.39 5.80 4.95
N VAL A 43 -19.09 5.56 5.00
CA VAL A 43 -18.07 6.55 5.39
C VAL A 43 -17.00 6.62 4.30
N GLY A 44 -16.74 7.83 3.82
CA GLY A 44 -15.73 8.15 2.81
C GLY A 44 -15.32 9.62 2.89
N GLY A 45 -14.41 10.02 2.03
CA GLY A 45 -13.94 11.38 1.87
C GLY A 45 -14.52 12.05 0.62
N GLU A 46 -13.78 13.05 0.13
CA GLU A 46 -14.19 13.88 -1.02
C GLU A 46 -14.26 13.08 -2.32
N ALA A 47 -13.31 12.17 -2.55
CA ALA A 47 -13.30 11.38 -3.78
C ALA A 47 -14.55 10.48 -3.89
N MET A 48 -14.93 9.78 -2.83
CA MET A 48 -16.17 8.98 -2.84
C MET A 48 -17.44 9.86 -2.89
N ALA A 49 -17.37 11.09 -2.39
CA ALA A 49 -18.48 12.03 -2.50
C ALA A 49 -18.75 12.45 -3.96
N ASP A 50 -17.70 12.58 -4.78
CA ASP A 50 -17.83 12.84 -6.24
C ASP A 50 -18.58 11.70 -6.96
N GLU A 51 -18.49 10.47 -6.44
CA GLU A 51 -19.27 9.31 -6.89
C GLU A 51 -20.62 9.16 -6.14
N GLY A 52 -21.07 10.20 -5.45
CA GLY A 52 -22.40 10.29 -4.83
C GLY A 52 -22.54 9.60 -3.47
N LEU A 53 -21.45 9.24 -2.78
CA LEU A 53 -21.53 8.82 -1.39
C LEU A 53 -21.78 10.04 -0.50
N ARG A 54 -22.84 10.02 0.27
CA ARG A 54 -23.01 10.95 1.39
C ARG A 54 -22.43 10.30 2.64
N SER A 55 -21.24 10.75 3.02
CA SER A 55 -20.55 10.21 4.21
C SER A 55 -21.35 10.53 5.48
N LEU A 56 -21.43 9.56 6.40
CA LEU A 56 -22.11 9.71 7.69
C LEU A 56 -21.46 10.78 8.57
N PHE A 57 -20.14 10.97 8.43
CA PHE A 57 -19.35 11.99 9.10
C PHE A 57 -18.04 12.22 8.33
N PRO A 58 -17.29 13.32 8.61
CA PRO A 58 -16.00 13.55 7.99
C PRO A 58 -14.98 12.46 8.32
N ILE A 59 -14.29 11.92 7.30
CA ILE A 59 -13.27 10.86 7.48
C ILE A 59 -12.14 11.27 8.44
N ALA A 60 -11.87 12.57 8.56
CA ALA A 60 -10.90 13.14 9.50
C ALA A 60 -11.19 12.83 10.98
N ASP A 61 -12.45 12.52 11.33
CA ASP A 61 -12.83 12.16 12.70
C ASP A 61 -12.19 10.85 13.16
N ILE A 62 -11.87 9.96 12.23
CA ILE A 62 -11.32 8.61 12.46
C ILE A 62 -9.89 8.44 11.95
N ALA A 63 -9.40 9.31 11.07
CA ALA A 63 -8.04 9.30 10.54
C ALA A 63 -7.03 9.84 11.57
N VAL A 64 -6.87 9.12 12.69
CA VAL A 64 -5.99 9.50 13.81
C VAL A 64 -4.79 8.57 13.87
N MET A 65 -3.58 9.14 13.79
CA MET A 65 -2.33 8.37 13.90
C MET A 65 -1.61 8.63 15.23
N GLY A 66 -1.01 7.57 15.80
CA GLY A 66 -0.21 7.61 17.02
C GLY A 66 -0.97 7.19 18.27
N VAL A 67 -0.27 6.59 19.23
CA VAL A 67 -0.87 5.99 20.44
C VAL A 67 -1.60 7.01 21.30
N VAL A 68 -0.95 8.14 21.60
CA VAL A 68 -1.52 9.17 22.49
C VAL A 68 -2.74 9.88 21.88
N PRO A 69 -2.70 10.34 20.61
CA PRO A 69 -3.88 10.90 19.96
C PRO A 69 -5.05 9.91 19.86
N VAL A 70 -4.77 8.63 19.57
CA VAL A 70 -5.80 7.57 19.50
C VAL A 70 -6.45 7.37 20.86
N LEU A 71 -5.68 7.29 21.95
CA LEU A 71 -6.23 7.15 23.31
C LEU A 71 -7.13 8.34 23.71
N LYS A 72 -6.73 9.56 23.40
CA LYS A 72 -7.54 10.76 23.66
C LYS A 72 -8.86 10.78 22.89
N ARG A 73 -8.90 10.25 21.68
CA ARG A 73 -10.08 10.20 20.82
C ARG A 73 -10.87 8.88 20.87
N LEU A 74 -10.44 7.92 21.70
CA LEU A 74 -11.03 6.60 21.78
C LEU A 74 -12.55 6.61 21.99
N PRO A 75 -13.15 7.42 22.91
CA PRO A 75 -14.60 7.49 23.06
C PRO A 75 -15.32 7.95 21.78
N ALA A 76 -14.76 8.96 21.10
CA ALA A 76 -15.32 9.47 19.84
C ALA A 76 -15.25 8.40 18.74
N ILE A 77 -14.10 7.70 18.59
CA ILE A 77 -13.94 6.61 17.63
C ILE A 77 -14.95 5.48 17.90
N LEU A 78 -15.16 5.10 19.16
CA LEU A 78 -16.16 4.08 19.53
C LEU A 78 -17.59 4.56 19.21
N GLY A 79 -17.89 5.85 19.41
CA GLY A 79 -19.14 6.47 18.99
C GLY A 79 -19.36 6.36 17.48
N ARG A 80 -18.32 6.69 16.68
CA ARG A 80 -18.38 6.59 15.21
C ARG A 80 -18.53 5.15 14.72
N ILE A 81 -17.89 4.17 15.38
CA ILE A 81 -18.09 2.73 15.09
C ILE A 81 -19.55 2.35 15.29
N ARG A 82 -20.16 2.79 16.40
CA ARG A 82 -21.55 2.50 16.71
C ARG A 82 -22.48 3.14 15.68
N GLU A 83 -22.36 4.44 15.44
CA GLU A 83 -23.13 5.21 14.47
C GLU A 83 -23.11 4.58 13.08
N THR A 84 -21.89 4.27 12.57
CA THR A 84 -21.70 3.61 11.27
C THR A 84 -22.41 2.26 11.22
N SER A 85 -22.25 1.44 12.27
CA SER A 85 -22.86 0.11 12.31
C SER A 85 -24.38 0.18 12.34
N GLU A 86 -24.95 1.07 13.13
CA GLU A 86 -26.41 1.28 13.24
C GLU A 86 -27.00 1.79 11.92
N ALA A 87 -26.35 2.76 11.27
CA ALA A 87 -26.78 3.28 9.97
C ALA A 87 -26.78 2.19 8.88
N ILE A 88 -25.73 1.36 8.83
CA ILE A 88 -25.65 0.25 7.86
C ILE A 88 -26.74 -0.79 8.13
N VAL A 89 -26.94 -1.16 9.38
CA VAL A 89 -27.99 -2.14 9.77
C VAL A 89 -29.37 -1.64 9.40
N ALA A 90 -29.66 -0.36 9.68
CA ALA A 90 -30.94 0.28 9.33
C ALA A 90 -31.17 0.34 7.82
N ALA A 91 -30.12 0.61 7.05
CA ALA A 91 -30.17 0.70 5.58
C ALA A 91 -30.38 -0.65 4.88
N ARG A 92 -30.06 -1.79 5.54
CA ARG A 92 -30.13 -3.14 4.98
C ARG A 92 -29.53 -3.24 3.58
N PRO A 93 -28.21 -2.98 3.40
CA PRO A 93 -27.58 -3.06 2.10
C PRO A 93 -27.50 -4.50 1.58
N ASP A 94 -27.15 -4.68 0.32
CA ASP A 94 -26.89 -5.96 -0.31
C ASP A 94 -25.49 -6.50 -0.05
N ALA A 95 -24.55 -5.60 0.32
CA ALA A 95 -23.20 -5.94 0.77
C ALA A 95 -22.61 -4.82 1.62
N LEU A 96 -21.62 -5.18 2.45
CA LEU A 96 -20.70 -4.24 3.11
C LEU A 96 -19.30 -4.44 2.55
N VAL A 97 -18.68 -3.36 2.09
CA VAL A 97 -17.25 -3.31 1.73
C VAL A 97 -16.55 -2.45 2.76
N ILE A 98 -15.57 -3.01 3.45
CA ILE A 98 -14.67 -2.27 4.34
C ILE A 98 -13.34 -2.08 3.63
N ILE A 99 -12.75 -0.88 3.74
CA ILE A 99 -11.54 -0.51 3.02
C ILE A 99 -10.51 0.00 4.01
N ASP A 100 -9.38 -0.73 4.14
CA ASP A 100 -8.24 -0.35 4.99
C ASP A 100 -8.64 -0.05 6.46
N SER A 101 -7.74 0.61 7.24
CA SER A 101 -7.97 1.03 8.63
C SER A 101 -8.63 -0.04 9.53
N PRO A 102 -8.01 -1.23 9.67
CA PRO A 102 -8.65 -2.40 10.26
C PRO A 102 -9.08 -2.21 11.74
N ASP A 103 -8.49 -1.25 12.45
CA ASP A 103 -8.88 -0.98 13.85
C ASP A 103 -10.24 -0.27 13.95
N PHE A 104 -10.70 0.39 12.89
CA PHE A 104 -12.04 0.96 12.76
C PHE A 104 -12.97 0.03 11.97
N THR A 105 -12.61 -0.27 10.74
CA THR A 105 -13.47 -0.92 9.75
C THR A 105 -13.86 -2.34 10.14
N HIS A 106 -12.93 -3.12 10.70
CA HIS A 106 -13.23 -4.47 11.20
C HIS A 106 -14.13 -4.48 12.44
N ARG A 107 -14.11 -3.44 13.27
CA ARG A 107 -15.05 -3.33 14.40
C ARG A 107 -16.47 -3.03 13.90
N VAL A 108 -16.61 -2.21 12.87
CA VAL A 108 -17.88 -2.00 12.17
C VAL A 108 -18.38 -3.32 11.58
N ALA A 109 -17.54 -4.03 10.80
CA ALA A 109 -17.89 -5.30 10.17
C ALA A 109 -18.40 -6.34 11.19
N ARG A 110 -17.72 -6.48 12.34
CA ARG A 110 -18.15 -7.42 13.41
C ARG A 110 -19.53 -7.07 13.98
N ARG A 111 -19.82 -5.78 14.20
CA ARG A 111 -21.12 -5.33 14.69
C ARG A 111 -22.22 -5.58 13.66
N VAL A 112 -21.94 -5.25 12.40
CA VAL A 112 -22.87 -5.45 11.29
C VAL A 112 -23.14 -6.95 11.09
N ARG A 113 -22.11 -7.83 11.12
CA ARG A 113 -22.25 -9.29 11.01
C ARG A 113 -23.14 -9.84 12.10
N LYS A 114 -23.01 -9.33 13.35
CA LYS A 114 -23.86 -9.77 14.46
C LYS A 114 -25.34 -9.43 14.24
N ALA A 115 -25.63 -8.27 13.68
CA ALA A 115 -27.00 -7.80 13.42
C ALA A 115 -27.58 -8.35 12.11
N LEU A 116 -26.76 -8.55 11.09
CA LEU A 116 -27.12 -9.03 9.76
C LEU A 116 -26.25 -10.24 9.37
N PRO A 117 -26.51 -11.44 9.92
CA PRO A 117 -25.64 -12.62 9.70
C PRO A 117 -25.49 -13.05 8.25
N GLY A 118 -26.50 -12.82 7.41
CA GLY A 118 -26.52 -13.17 5.99
C GLY A 118 -25.89 -12.12 5.05
N LEU A 119 -25.53 -10.94 5.55
CA LEU A 119 -24.98 -9.87 4.71
C LEU A 119 -23.59 -10.23 4.19
N PRO A 120 -23.32 -10.19 2.87
CA PRO A 120 -21.96 -10.31 2.34
C PRO A 120 -21.05 -9.19 2.87
N ILE A 121 -19.87 -9.55 3.43
CA ILE A 121 -18.87 -8.59 3.91
C ILE A 121 -17.55 -8.85 3.21
N VAL A 122 -17.08 -7.84 2.47
CA VAL A 122 -15.84 -7.86 1.71
C VAL A 122 -14.84 -6.90 2.35
N ASP A 123 -13.62 -7.39 2.59
CA ASP A 123 -12.50 -6.60 3.10
C ASP A 123 -11.58 -6.23 1.92
N TYR A 124 -11.54 -4.97 1.55
CA TYR A 124 -10.71 -4.45 0.47
C TYR A 124 -9.48 -3.76 1.07
N VAL A 125 -8.32 -4.20 0.71
CA VAL A 125 -7.01 -4.01 1.34
C VAL A 125 -6.82 -4.92 2.55
N SER A 126 -6.17 -6.05 2.28
CA SER A 126 -5.81 -7.03 3.30
C SER A 126 -5.02 -6.41 4.45
N PRO A 127 -5.42 -6.58 5.71
CA PRO A 127 -4.51 -6.30 6.82
C PRO A 127 -3.23 -7.12 6.67
N SER A 128 -2.08 -6.54 7.02
CA SER A 128 -0.75 -7.18 6.89
C SER A 128 -0.57 -8.37 7.87
N VAL A 129 -1.53 -9.31 7.87
CA VAL A 129 -1.53 -10.51 8.75
C VAL A 129 -0.35 -11.44 8.49
N TRP A 130 0.22 -11.36 7.30
CA TRP A 130 1.43 -12.09 6.90
C TRP A 130 2.69 -11.51 7.56
N ALA A 131 2.70 -10.23 7.93
CA ALA A 131 3.82 -9.57 8.58
C ALA A 131 3.74 -9.62 10.11
N TRP A 132 2.54 -9.40 10.66
CA TRP A 132 2.33 -9.34 12.10
C TRP A 132 0.90 -9.75 12.47
N ARG A 133 0.66 -10.22 13.70
CA ARG A 133 -0.64 -10.71 14.19
C ARG A 133 -1.32 -11.76 13.26
N PRO A 134 -0.63 -12.86 12.93
CA PRO A 134 -1.15 -13.86 11.99
C PRO A 134 -2.49 -14.48 12.42
N GLY A 135 -2.77 -14.54 13.72
CA GLY A 135 -4.06 -15.01 14.24
C GLY A 135 -5.26 -14.14 13.85
N ARG A 136 -5.03 -12.89 13.39
CA ARG A 136 -6.10 -12.02 12.88
C ARG A 136 -6.76 -12.64 11.63
N ALA A 137 -5.97 -13.27 10.74
CA ALA A 137 -6.49 -13.91 9.53
C ALA A 137 -7.60 -14.91 9.88
N ARG A 138 -7.35 -15.84 10.82
CA ARG A 138 -8.34 -16.81 11.26
C ARG A 138 -9.54 -16.18 11.99
N ALA A 139 -9.29 -15.12 12.77
CA ALA A 139 -10.36 -14.41 13.46
C ALA A 139 -11.32 -13.68 12.49
N MET A 140 -10.86 -13.33 11.28
CA MET A 140 -11.68 -12.69 10.25
C MET A 140 -12.76 -13.62 9.67
N LEU A 141 -12.59 -14.94 9.72
CA LEU A 141 -13.61 -15.93 9.28
C LEU A 141 -14.98 -15.70 9.92
N ALA A 142 -15.01 -15.14 11.13
CA ALA A 142 -16.26 -14.90 11.84
C ALA A 142 -17.11 -13.75 11.24
N TYR A 143 -16.51 -12.87 10.43
CA TYR A 143 -17.20 -11.66 9.98
C TYR A 143 -16.83 -11.14 8.58
N VAL A 144 -15.85 -11.73 7.91
CA VAL A 144 -15.45 -11.39 6.53
C VAL A 144 -15.67 -12.62 5.66
N ASP A 145 -16.34 -12.44 4.53
CA ASP A 145 -16.59 -13.50 3.56
C ASP A 145 -15.49 -13.58 2.49
N ARG A 146 -14.91 -12.43 2.13
CA ARG A 146 -13.85 -12.34 1.12
C ARG A 146 -12.90 -11.21 1.42
N VAL A 147 -11.60 -11.44 1.18
CA VAL A 147 -10.55 -10.43 1.21
C VAL A 147 -10.10 -10.13 -0.21
N LEU A 148 -10.01 -8.84 -0.57
CA LEU A 148 -9.45 -8.35 -1.83
C LEU A 148 -8.05 -7.83 -1.56
N ALA A 149 -7.07 -8.56 -2.02
CA ALA A 149 -5.65 -8.31 -1.78
C ALA A 149 -5.04 -7.41 -2.85
N LEU A 150 -4.17 -6.49 -2.44
CA LEU A 150 -3.39 -5.63 -3.32
C LEU A 150 -2.03 -6.23 -3.70
N LEU A 151 -1.55 -7.25 -2.97
CA LEU A 151 -0.25 -7.86 -3.20
C LEU A 151 -0.40 -9.30 -3.68
N PRO A 152 0.36 -9.73 -4.70
CA PRO A 152 0.13 -11.01 -5.37
C PRO A 152 0.41 -12.24 -4.50
N PHE A 153 1.17 -12.10 -3.41
CA PHE A 153 1.48 -13.20 -2.48
C PHE A 153 0.46 -13.37 -1.34
N GLU A 154 -0.45 -12.40 -1.14
CA GLU A 154 -1.39 -12.41 -0.01
C GLU A 154 -2.40 -13.55 -0.06
N PRO A 155 -2.95 -13.98 -1.23
CA PRO A 155 -3.84 -15.14 -1.28
C PRO A 155 -3.21 -16.41 -0.72
N GLU A 156 -1.94 -16.68 -1.04
CA GLU A 156 -1.21 -17.82 -0.49
C GLU A 156 -0.96 -17.67 1.01
N ALA A 157 -0.66 -16.45 1.47
CA ALA A 157 -0.50 -16.17 2.89
C ALA A 157 -1.78 -16.40 3.68
N TYR A 158 -2.95 -15.97 3.18
CA TYR A 158 -4.25 -16.22 3.80
C TYR A 158 -4.61 -17.70 3.85
N LEU A 159 -4.36 -18.44 2.76
CA LEU A 159 -4.55 -19.88 2.73
C LEU A 159 -3.71 -20.58 3.81
N ARG A 160 -2.42 -20.24 3.90
CA ARG A 160 -1.51 -20.81 4.92
C ARG A 160 -1.94 -20.47 6.35
N LEU A 161 -2.50 -19.27 6.58
CA LEU A 161 -2.93 -18.80 7.89
C LEU A 161 -4.35 -19.26 8.26
N GLY A 162 -5.05 -19.93 7.34
CA GLY A 162 -6.43 -20.38 7.54
C GLY A 162 -7.40 -19.22 7.69
N GLY A 163 -7.23 -18.16 6.91
CA GLY A 163 -8.10 -16.99 6.84
C GLY A 163 -9.23 -17.11 5.83
N PRO A 164 -10.06 -16.06 5.66
CA PRO A 164 -11.09 -16.00 4.62
C PRO A 164 -10.53 -16.17 3.22
N LEU A 165 -11.40 -16.52 2.26
CA LEU A 165 -11.03 -16.54 0.85
C LEU A 165 -10.44 -15.18 0.45
N CYS A 166 -9.17 -15.20 0.03
CA CYS A 166 -8.42 -14.02 -0.38
C CYS A 166 -8.14 -14.09 -1.88
N VAL A 167 -8.48 -13.04 -2.60
CA VAL A 167 -8.23 -12.95 -4.04
C VAL A 167 -7.37 -11.72 -4.35
N TYR A 168 -6.37 -11.89 -5.19
CA TYR A 168 -5.57 -10.79 -5.69
C TYR A 168 -6.36 -10.03 -6.75
N VAL A 169 -6.60 -8.74 -6.52
CA VAL A 169 -7.36 -7.89 -7.43
C VAL A 169 -6.47 -6.85 -8.14
N GLY A 170 -5.16 -6.91 -7.94
CA GLY A 170 -4.19 -5.95 -8.49
C GLY A 170 -3.91 -4.79 -7.55
N HIS A 171 -2.76 -4.15 -7.77
CA HIS A 171 -2.35 -2.97 -7.01
C HIS A 171 -2.61 -1.70 -7.83
N PRO A 172 -3.15 -0.61 -7.25
CA PRO A 172 -3.48 0.63 -7.98
C PRO A 172 -2.30 1.28 -8.71
N LEU A 173 -1.07 1.08 -8.24
CA LEU A 173 0.14 1.60 -8.90
C LEU A 173 0.36 1.03 -10.32
N ILE A 174 -0.21 -0.13 -10.64
CA ILE A 174 -0.11 -0.70 -11.98
C ILE A 174 -0.87 0.14 -13.02
N GLU A 175 -1.93 0.83 -12.61
CA GLU A 175 -2.67 1.75 -13.47
C GLU A 175 -1.89 3.05 -13.76
N ARG A 176 -0.81 3.31 -13.00
CA ARG A 176 -0.02 4.54 -13.03
C ARG A 176 1.41 4.35 -13.52
N LEU A 177 1.69 3.23 -14.20
CA LEU A 177 3.04 2.95 -14.71
C LEU A 177 3.54 4.01 -15.69
N ASP A 178 2.66 4.56 -16.50
CA ASP A 178 3.00 5.63 -17.47
C ASP A 178 3.42 6.94 -16.77
N GLU A 179 2.89 7.19 -15.57
CA GLU A 179 3.30 8.33 -14.74
C GLU A 179 4.64 8.08 -14.02
N LEU A 180 4.91 6.83 -13.65
CA LEU A 180 6.10 6.41 -12.91
C LEU A 180 7.31 6.19 -13.80
N ARG A 181 7.13 5.71 -15.02
CA ARG A 181 8.22 5.33 -15.93
C ARG A 181 8.76 6.50 -16.71
N PRO A 182 10.06 6.54 -16.92
CA PRO A 182 10.68 7.61 -17.69
C PRO A 182 10.27 7.54 -19.17
N ASN A 183 10.02 8.70 -19.76
CA ASN A 183 10.03 8.87 -21.19
C ASN A 183 11.47 8.77 -21.73
N PRO A 184 11.69 8.77 -23.08
CA PRO A 184 13.03 8.63 -23.64
C PRO A 184 14.03 9.75 -23.24
N GLU A 185 13.56 10.97 -22.97
CA GLU A 185 14.39 12.08 -22.52
C GLU A 185 14.77 11.90 -21.05
N GLU A 186 13.83 11.59 -20.18
CA GLU A 186 14.06 11.33 -18.77
C GLU A 186 14.94 10.07 -18.56
N ALA A 187 14.79 9.06 -19.42
CA ALA A 187 15.68 7.89 -19.43
C ALA A 187 17.12 8.27 -19.76
N ARG A 188 17.35 9.15 -20.77
CA ARG A 188 18.67 9.71 -21.07
C ARG A 188 19.20 10.54 -19.90
N ARG A 189 18.36 11.38 -19.27
CA ARG A 189 18.77 12.17 -18.10
C ARG A 189 19.17 11.29 -16.92
N ARG A 190 18.50 10.17 -16.71
CA ARG A 190 18.82 9.17 -15.66
C ARG A 190 20.24 8.62 -15.81
N GLU A 191 20.70 8.43 -17.03
CA GLU A 191 22.03 7.86 -17.34
C GLU A 191 23.12 8.96 -17.55
N SER A 192 22.77 10.26 -17.43
CA SER A 192 23.68 11.38 -17.65
C SER A 192 24.34 11.84 -16.34
N GLU A 193 25.51 12.49 -16.48
CA GLU A 193 26.20 13.15 -15.37
C GLU A 193 25.76 14.64 -15.21
N PRO A 194 25.73 15.19 -14.01
CA PRO A 194 25.86 14.49 -12.73
C PRO A 194 24.62 13.62 -12.46
N PRO A 195 24.78 12.44 -11.80
CA PRO A 195 23.68 11.55 -11.53
C PRO A 195 22.67 12.18 -10.57
N VAL A 196 21.38 11.85 -10.73
CA VAL A 196 20.32 12.29 -9.81
C VAL A 196 20.12 11.24 -8.71
N VAL A 197 20.30 11.63 -7.46
CA VAL A 197 20.02 10.81 -6.27
C VAL A 197 18.77 11.34 -5.59
N VAL A 198 17.77 10.47 -5.44
CA VAL A 198 16.52 10.79 -4.73
C VAL A 198 16.58 10.28 -3.30
N VAL A 199 16.18 11.13 -2.34
CA VAL A 199 16.14 10.78 -0.92
C VAL A 199 14.74 10.97 -0.35
N LEU A 200 14.24 9.94 0.33
CA LEU A 200 12.88 9.88 0.86
C LEU A 200 12.93 9.43 2.34
N PRO A 201 13.07 10.38 3.29
CA PRO A 201 13.26 10.05 4.71
C PRO A 201 11.98 9.59 5.41
N GLY A 202 10.86 9.52 4.71
CA GLY A 202 9.56 9.09 5.20
C GLY A 202 8.50 10.18 5.13
N SER A 203 7.29 9.82 5.55
CA SER A 203 6.10 10.69 5.53
C SER A 203 5.65 11.12 6.94
N ARG A 204 6.30 10.62 7.99
CA ARG A 204 5.96 10.88 9.38
C ARG A 204 7.08 11.65 10.09
N ARG A 205 6.72 12.57 10.98
CA ARG A 205 7.69 13.31 11.81
C ARG A 205 8.69 12.39 12.52
N SER A 206 8.23 11.25 13.05
CA SER A 206 9.10 10.29 13.73
C SER A 206 10.13 9.63 12.81
N GLU A 207 9.80 9.42 11.54
CA GLU A 207 10.72 8.90 10.51
C GLU A 207 11.78 9.96 10.17
N ILE A 208 11.35 11.21 9.92
CA ILE A 208 12.24 12.36 9.67
C ILE A 208 13.27 12.50 10.80
N HIS A 209 12.82 12.57 12.06
CA HIS A 209 13.71 12.71 13.20
C HIS A 209 14.72 11.56 13.35
N ARG A 210 14.37 10.36 12.90
CA ARG A 210 15.24 9.18 13.07
C ARG A 210 16.20 8.96 11.91
N LEU A 211 15.84 9.39 10.69
CA LEU A 211 16.59 9.05 9.47
C LEU A 211 17.38 10.22 8.88
N MET A 212 16.92 11.48 9.02
CA MET A 212 17.54 12.62 8.34
C MET A 212 19.03 12.80 8.62
N ALA A 213 19.46 12.66 9.89
CA ALA A 213 20.88 12.79 10.23
C ALA A 213 21.74 11.67 9.60
N ALA A 214 21.26 10.43 9.63
CA ALA A 214 21.96 9.30 9.02
C ALA A 214 22.00 9.41 7.49
N PHE A 215 20.92 9.91 6.89
CA PHE A 215 20.85 10.14 5.45
C PHE A 215 21.81 11.25 5.01
N GLY A 216 21.87 12.39 5.72
CA GLY A 216 22.81 13.45 5.44
C GLY A 216 24.27 12.97 5.49
N GLY A 217 24.66 12.29 6.58
CA GLY A 217 26.01 11.73 6.68
C GLY A 217 26.32 10.68 5.60
N ALA A 218 25.32 9.88 5.20
CA ALA A 218 25.51 8.93 4.10
C ALA A 218 25.73 9.62 2.74
N LEU A 219 25.05 10.74 2.49
CA LEU A 219 25.20 11.54 1.26
C LEU A 219 26.55 12.24 1.22
N ASP A 220 27.06 12.71 2.35
CA ASP A 220 28.41 13.29 2.44
C ASP A 220 29.48 12.24 2.08
N LEU A 221 29.38 11.05 2.67
CA LEU A 221 30.26 9.92 2.35
C LEU A 221 30.11 9.42 0.90
N LEU A 222 28.89 9.45 0.38
CA LEU A 222 28.63 9.13 -1.02
C LEU A 222 29.37 10.11 -1.95
N ARG A 223 29.28 11.43 -1.67
CA ARG A 223 29.94 12.48 -2.45
C ARG A 223 31.46 12.32 -2.44
N ASP A 224 32.02 11.96 -1.30
CA ASP A 224 33.46 11.71 -1.20
C ASP A 224 33.92 10.48 -2.04
N ARG A 225 33.01 9.54 -2.31
CA ARG A 225 33.30 8.30 -3.08
C ARG A 225 33.09 8.47 -4.59
N ILE A 226 32.00 9.15 -4.99
CA ILE A 226 31.58 9.18 -6.41
C ILE A 226 31.64 10.58 -7.03
N GLY A 227 31.96 11.62 -6.27
CA GLY A 227 31.96 13.00 -6.74
C GLY A 227 30.57 13.67 -6.67
N ALA A 228 30.36 14.66 -7.56
CA ALA A 228 29.13 15.46 -7.57
C ALA A 228 27.92 14.67 -8.05
N PHE A 229 26.76 14.93 -7.44
CA PHE A 229 25.43 14.45 -7.87
C PHE A 229 24.36 15.50 -7.56
N GLU A 230 23.27 15.47 -8.31
CA GLU A 230 22.06 16.26 -8.03
C GLU A 230 21.25 15.55 -6.94
N LEU A 231 20.93 16.26 -5.86
CA LEU A 231 20.19 15.72 -4.73
C LEU A 231 18.76 16.23 -4.72
N VAL A 232 17.77 15.35 -4.88
CA VAL A 232 16.35 15.70 -4.87
C VAL A 232 15.67 15.00 -3.68
N LEU A 233 14.89 15.79 -2.91
CA LEU A 233 14.16 15.30 -1.75
C LEU A 233 12.66 15.62 -1.89
N PRO A 234 11.86 14.68 -2.42
CA PRO A 234 10.42 14.80 -2.40
C PRO A 234 9.87 14.70 -0.99
N THR A 235 8.96 15.59 -0.61
CA THR A 235 8.33 15.58 0.70
C THR A 235 6.86 16.00 0.63
N LEU A 236 6.18 15.98 1.77
CA LEU A 236 4.76 16.33 1.90
C LEU A 236 4.62 17.72 2.54
N PRO A 237 3.60 18.53 2.14
CA PRO A 237 3.45 19.89 2.66
C PRO A 237 3.41 19.99 4.19
N HIS A 238 2.76 19.03 4.87
CA HIS A 238 2.59 19.06 6.32
C HIS A 238 3.84 18.78 7.15
N ILE A 239 4.93 18.30 6.51
CA ILE A 239 6.24 18.00 7.15
C ILE A 239 7.40 18.74 6.47
N GLU A 240 7.13 19.60 5.48
CA GLU A 240 8.16 20.32 4.73
C GLU A 240 9.07 21.13 5.64
N ALA A 241 8.50 21.86 6.61
CA ALA A 241 9.28 22.70 7.51
C ALA A 241 10.28 21.89 8.34
N GLU A 242 9.86 20.71 8.84
CA GLU A 242 10.74 19.80 9.57
C GLU A 242 11.85 19.22 8.69
N VAL A 243 11.50 18.85 7.45
CA VAL A 243 12.48 18.34 6.48
C VAL A 243 13.50 19.42 6.12
N ARG A 244 13.09 20.67 5.83
CA ARG A 244 14.00 21.78 5.58
C ARG A 244 14.90 22.08 6.76
N GLY A 245 14.34 22.11 7.98
CA GLY A 245 15.12 22.33 9.20
C GLY A 245 16.17 21.23 9.43
N ALA A 246 15.81 19.97 9.22
CA ALA A 246 16.74 18.85 9.36
C ALA A 246 17.81 18.82 8.25
N ALA A 247 17.44 19.16 7.01
CA ALA A 247 18.38 19.23 5.88
C ALA A 247 19.33 20.41 5.92
N ALA A 248 19.04 21.45 6.72
CA ALA A 248 19.91 22.63 6.85
C ALA A 248 21.31 22.30 7.42
N SER A 249 21.46 21.17 8.12
CA SER A 249 22.74 20.67 8.61
C SER A 249 23.53 19.82 7.61
N TRP A 250 22.98 19.52 6.44
CA TRP A 250 23.64 18.74 5.42
C TRP A 250 24.68 19.60 4.68
N ARG A 251 25.76 18.98 4.26
CA ARG A 251 26.85 19.64 3.52
C ARG A 251 26.35 20.35 2.26
N GLU A 252 25.37 19.73 1.57
CA GLU A 252 24.67 20.36 0.46
C GLU A 252 23.16 20.27 0.68
N PRO A 253 22.44 21.39 0.56
CA PRO A 253 20.99 21.38 0.70
C PRO A 253 20.36 20.65 -0.49
N PRO A 254 19.39 19.75 -0.23
CA PRO A 254 18.67 19.07 -1.31
C PRO A 254 17.72 20.03 -2.03
N HIS A 255 17.47 19.76 -3.31
CA HIS A 255 16.33 20.32 -4.01
C HIS A 255 15.04 19.67 -3.48
N ILE A 256 14.31 20.39 -2.64
CA ILE A 256 13.06 19.89 -2.05
C ILE A 256 11.91 20.14 -3.01
N VAL A 257 11.16 19.08 -3.34
CA VAL A 257 9.99 19.13 -4.22
C VAL A 257 8.74 18.67 -3.48
N LEU A 258 7.59 19.27 -3.82
CA LEU A 258 6.29 19.02 -3.20
C LEU A 258 5.30 18.50 -4.23
N GLY A 259 4.40 17.67 -3.75
CA GLY A 259 3.34 17.11 -4.60
C GLY A 259 3.76 15.84 -5.35
N GLU A 260 2.75 15.14 -5.80
CA GLU A 260 2.93 13.84 -6.45
C GLU A 260 3.52 13.95 -7.87
N PRO A 261 3.11 14.91 -8.72
CA PRO A 261 3.68 15.06 -10.05
C PRO A 261 5.20 15.32 -10.00
N GLU A 262 5.65 16.21 -9.10
CA GLU A 262 7.06 16.55 -8.93
C GLU A 262 7.86 15.37 -8.36
N ARG A 263 7.26 14.62 -7.43
CA ARG A 263 7.84 13.39 -6.89
C ARG A 263 8.08 12.37 -8.00
N TYR A 264 7.09 12.14 -8.87
CA TYR A 264 7.23 11.19 -9.97
C TYR A 264 8.21 11.70 -11.04
N ALA A 265 8.24 12.99 -11.32
CA ALA A 265 9.26 13.58 -12.19
C ALA A 265 10.69 13.36 -11.63
N ALA A 266 10.87 13.46 -10.31
CA ALA A 266 12.14 13.11 -9.67
C ALA A 266 12.48 11.62 -9.85
N PHE A 267 11.51 10.71 -9.65
CA PHE A 267 11.73 9.26 -9.83
C PHE A 267 12.11 8.90 -11.27
N ARG A 268 11.47 9.50 -12.25
CA ARG A 268 11.77 9.24 -13.67
C ARG A 268 13.19 9.59 -14.07
N ARG A 269 13.79 10.61 -13.41
CA ARG A 269 15.16 11.06 -13.66
C ARG A 269 16.20 10.44 -12.72
N ALA A 270 15.75 9.76 -11.65
CA ALA A 270 16.64 9.26 -10.61
C ALA A 270 17.54 8.12 -11.09
N ARG A 271 18.84 8.25 -10.82
CA ARG A 271 19.86 7.23 -11.01
C ARG A 271 19.77 6.15 -9.93
N ALA A 272 19.63 6.60 -8.68
CA ALA A 272 19.44 5.75 -7.51
C ALA A 272 18.64 6.49 -6.43
N ALA A 273 18.15 5.74 -5.43
CA ALA A 273 17.42 6.31 -4.32
C ALA A 273 17.81 5.73 -2.96
N LEU A 274 17.70 6.57 -1.92
CA LEU A 274 17.76 6.16 -0.52
C LEU A 274 16.39 6.47 0.12
N ALA A 275 15.66 5.43 0.53
CA ALA A 275 14.27 5.61 0.94
C ALA A 275 13.94 4.91 2.26
N ALA A 276 13.11 5.58 3.08
CA ALA A 276 12.43 4.94 4.19
C ALA A 276 11.50 3.84 3.69
N SER A 277 11.37 2.75 4.45
CA SER A 277 10.46 1.67 4.13
C SER A 277 9.00 2.16 4.13
N GLY A 278 8.26 1.80 3.09
CA GLY A 278 6.85 2.16 2.88
C GLY A 278 6.44 1.92 1.43
N THR A 279 5.23 2.33 1.07
CA THR A 279 4.69 2.20 -0.31
C THR A 279 5.59 2.88 -1.35
N VAL A 280 6.29 3.95 -0.97
CA VAL A 280 7.21 4.68 -1.85
C VAL A 280 8.34 3.80 -2.40
N THR A 281 8.76 2.76 -1.68
CA THR A 281 9.76 1.82 -2.20
C THR A 281 9.23 1.00 -3.36
N LEU A 282 7.92 0.71 -3.38
CA LEU A 282 7.26 0.06 -4.50
C LEU A 282 7.08 1.02 -5.68
N GLU A 283 6.77 2.29 -5.43
CA GLU A 283 6.72 3.33 -6.47
C GLU A 283 8.08 3.47 -7.18
N LEU A 284 9.18 3.61 -6.41
CA LEU A 284 10.54 3.66 -6.94
C LEU A 284 10.90 2.41 -7.74
N ALA A 285 10.58 1.24 -7.22
CA ALA A 285 10.84 -0.03 -7.86
C ALA A 285 10.09 -0.18 -9.20
N LEU A 286 8.82 0.23 -9.26
CA LEU A 286 8.02 0.25 -10.49
C LEU A 286 8.49 1.32 -11.49
N ALA A 287 9.06 2.43 -11.00
CA ALA A 287 9.75 3.42 -11.82
C ALA A 287 11.10 2.90 -12.36
N GLY A 288 11.56 1.72 -11.93
CA GLY A 288 12.83 1.12 -12.32
C GLY A 288 14.05 1.81 -11.71
N VAL A 289 13.88 2.45 -10.54
CA VAL A 289 14.95 3.15 -9.81
C VAL A 289 15.60 2.19 -8.81
N PRO A 290 16.89 1.87 -8.96
CA PRO A 290 17.63 1.16 -7.93
C PRO A 290 17.65 1.92 -6.62
N LEU A 291 17.48 1.21 -5.49
CA LEU A 291 17.34 1.88 -4.20
C LEU A 291 17.94 1.07 -3.05
N VAL A 292 18.22 1.79 -1.97
CA VAL A 292 18.49 1.23 -0.64
C VAL A 292 17.31 1.57 0.24
N GLY A 293 16.72 0.56 0.87
CA GLY A 293 15.64 0.75 1.85
C GLY A 293 16.22 0.89 3.27
N ALA A 294 15.76 1.88 4.02
CA ALA A 294 16.17 2.12 5.39
C ALA A 294 14.97 2.21 6.33
N TYR A 295 15.11 1.69 7.55
CA TYR A 295 14.06 1.86 8.55
C TYR A 295 14.61 1.85 9.97
N LYS A 296 14.15 2.84 10.76
CA LYS A 296 14.55 2.99 12.15
C LYS A 296 13.33 3.25 13.02
N VAL A 297 13.11 2.37 13.99
CA VAL A 297 12.02 2.51 14.97
C VAL A 297 12.57 2.92 16.34
N GLY A 298 11.70 3.37 17.24
CA GLY A 298 12.08 3.69 18.61
C GLY A 298 12.47 2.45 19.42
N LEU A 299 13.17 2.66 20.53
CA LEU A 299 13.64 1.57 21.40
C LEU A 299 12.52 0.65 21.88
N VAL A 300 11.35 1.20 22.18
CA VAL A 300 10.19 0.42 22.62
C VAL A 300 9.61 -0.39 21.44
N GLU A 301 9.51 0.25 20.27
CA GLU A 301 9.01 -0.39 19.06
C GLU A 301 9.98 -1.47 18.55
N GLU A 302 11.29 -1.32 18.82
CA GLU A 302 12.31 -2.31 18.46
C GLU A 302 12.08 -3.65 19.15
N GLN A 303 11.53 -3.66 20.36
CA GLN A 303 11.17 -4.91 21.05
C GLN A 303 10.06 -5.67 20.32
N LEU A 304 9.26 -4.98 19.49
CA LEU A 304 8.22 -5.61 18.67
C LEU A 304 8.77 -6.31 17.42
N LYS A 305 10.06 -6.15 17.08
CA LYS A 305 10.69 -6.83 15.93
C LYS A 305 10.53 -8.36 15.95
N TYR A 306 10.50 -8.95 17.15
CA TYR A 306 10.27 -10.39 17.31
C TYR A 306 8.86 -10.85 16.93
N LEU A 307 7.92 -9.92 16.79
CA LEU A 307 6.56 -10.19 16.31
C LEU A 307 6.44 -10.09 14.79
N ILE A 308 7.43 -9.49 14.10
CA ILE A 308 7.49 -9.37 12.66
C ILE A 308 8.09 -10.66 12.09
N LYS A 309 7.29 -11.40 11.31
CA LYS A 309 7.64 -12.72 10.79
C LYS A 309 7.79 -12.74 9.25
N VAL A 310 8.39 -11.69 8.71
CA VAL A 310 8.61 -11.58 7.25
C VAL A 310 10.10 -11.53 6.93
N PRO A 311 10.51 -12.07 5.78
CA PRO A 311 11.91 -12.04 5.34
C PRO A 311 12.38 -10.64 4.94
N SER A 312 11.47 -9.71 4.67
CA SER A 312 11.74 -8.34 4.22
C SER A 312 10.66 -7.39 4.71
N ILE A 313 11.03 -6.14 4.97
CA ILE A 313 10.08 -5.05 5.25
C ILE A 313 9.76 -4.22 3.99
N LEU A 314 10.40 -4.51 2.87
CA LEU A 314 10.18 -3.82 1.60
C LEU A 314 9.20 -4.61 0.73
N LEU A 315 8.12 -3.95 0.31
CA LEU A 315 7.12 -4.56 -0.55
C LEU A 315 7.71 -5.14 -1.86
N PRO A 316 8.64 -4.47 -2.56
CA PRO A 316 9.25 -5.05 -3.75
C PRO A 316 9.96 -6.38 -3.50
N ASN A 317 10.73 -6.51 -2.42
CA ASN A 317 11.41 -7.75 -2.07
C ASN A 317 10.42 -8.88 -1.77
N LEU A 318 9.32 -8.57 -1.07
CA LEU A 318 8.26 -9.53 -0.79
C LEU A 318 7.55 -10.00 -2.07
N ILE A 319 7.31 -9.10 -3.02
CA ILE A 319 6.67 -9.42 -4.30
C ILE A 319 7.62 -10.24 -5.19
N LEU A 320 8.91 -9.88 -5.21
CA LEU A 320 9.94 -10.62 -5.95
C LEU A 320 10.22 -12.00 -5.34
N GLY A 321 10.01 -12.16 -4.03
CA GLY A 321 10.36 -13.36 -3.28
C GLY A 321 11.87 -13.51 -3.04
N GLU A 322 12.63 -12.41 -3.17
CA GLU A 322 14.09 -12.37 -2.98
C GLU A 322 14.55 -11.01 -2.44
N ALA A 323 15.73 -10.96 -1.81
CA ALA A 323 16.32 -9.73 -1.27
C ALA A 323 17.08 -8.93 -2.36
N ALA A 324 16.34 -8.45 -3.37
CA ALA A 324 16.92 -7.68 -4.48
C ALA A 324 17.33 -6.26 -4.07
N ILE A 325 16.62 -5.66 -3.11
CA ILE A 325 16.88 -4.33 -2.59
C ILE A 325 17.54 -4.46 -1.23
N PRO A 326 18.74 -3.88 -1.00
CA PRO A 326 19.38 -3.84 0.31
C PRO A 326 18.50 -3.16 1.37
N GLU A 327 18.35 -3.80 2.52
CA GLU A 327 17.61 -3.28 3.67
C GLU A 327 18.57 -2.94 4.80
N LYS A 328 18.58 -1.70 5.23
CA LYS A 328 19.36 -1.22 6.37
C LYS A 328 18.43 -0.90 7.53
N LEU A 329 18.50 -1.72 8.59
CA LEU A 329 17.57 -1.65 9.71
C LEU A 329 18.30 -1.27 11.00
N GLN A 330 17.70 -0.38 11.78
CA GLN A 330 18.15 0.00 13.12
C GLN A 330 19.62 0.46 13.12
N ARG A 331 20.55 -0.32 13.66
CA ARG A 331 21.97 -0.01 13.72
C ARG A 331 22.64 0.03 12.35
N GLN A 332 22.10 -0.69 11.37
CA GLN A 332 22.57 -0.66 9.99
C GLN A 332 22.17 0.64 9.26
N CYS A 333 21.28 1.47 9.83
CA CYS A 333 21.03 2.82 9.34
C CYS A 333 22.15 3.79 9.77
N ALA A 334 23.41 3.35 9.79
CA ALA A 334 24.57 4.20 9.97
C ALA A 334 25.00 4.82 8.64
N PRO A 335 25.54 6.04 8.63
CA PRO A 335 25.96 6.72 7.40
C PRO A 335 26.87 5.88 6.50
N GLU A 336 27.83 5.17 7.09
CA GLU A 336 28.82 4.33 6.40
C GLU A 336 28.14 3.17 5.66
N GLU A 337 27.21 2.51 6.34
CA GLU A 337 26.47 1.36 5.82
C GLU A 337 25.52 1.75 4.69
N LEU A 338 24.85 2.91 4.84
CA LEU A 338 23.96 3.45 3.81
C LEU A 338 24.74 3.89 2.58
N ALA A 339 25.84 4.62 2.76
CA ALA A 339 26.71 5.06 1.67
C ALA A 339 27.36 3.87 0.93
N ALA A 340 27.80 2.86 1.68
CA ALA A 340 28.40 1.64 1.11
C ALA A 340 27.38 0.86 0.24
N ALA A 341 26.11 0.82 0.66
CA ALA A 341 25.05 0.15 -0.09
C ALA A 341 24.56 0.99 -1.30
N LEU A 342 24.58 2.33 -1.20
CA LEU A 342 24.07 3.21 -2.24
C LEU A 342 25.07 3.47 -3.36
N ALA A 343 26.36 3.59 -3.06
CA ALA A 343 27.40 3.91 -4.05
C ALA A 343 27.43 2.94 -5.26
N PRO A 344 27.37 1.61 -5.11
CA PRO A 344 27.32 0.69 -6.24
C PRO A 344 26.08 0.84 -7.13
N LEU A 345 24.98 1.41 -6.59
CA LEU A 345 23.74 1.61 -7.33
C LEU A 345 23.75 2.89 -8.17
N VAL A 346 24.62 3.85 -7.85
CA VAL A 346 24.81 5.07 -8.66
C VAL A 346 25.73 4.78 -9.85
N GLY A 347 26.76 3.97 -9.68
CA GLY A 347 27.65 3.52 -10.77
C GLY A 347 26.97 2.54 -11.74
N ASP A 348 27.71 2.11 -12.77
CA ASP A 348 27.25 1.13 -13.79
C ASP A 348 27.64 -0.33 -13.47
N GLY A 349 27.92 -0.60 -12.20
CA GLY A 349 28.40 -1.89 -11.74
C GLY A 349 27.37 -3.02 -11.78
N PRO A 350 27.81 -4.26 -11.46
CA PRO A 350 26.97 -5.45 -11.48
C PRO A 350 25.82 -5.37 -10.47
N GLU A 351 25.99 -4.70 -9.33
CA GLU A 351 24.96 -4.55 -8.30
C GLU A 351 23.76 -3.74 -8.83
N ARG A 352 24.04 -2.63 -9.54
CA ARG A 352 23.01 -1.84 -10.21
C ARG A 352 22.27 -2.66 -11.25
N GLN A 353 23.01 -3.33 -12.13
CA GLN A 353 22.44 -4.14 -13.22
C GLN A 353 21.56 -5.28 -12.67
N ALA A 354 22.02 -5.95 -11.63
CA ALA A 354 21.27 -7.00 -10.96
C ALA A 354 19.95 -6.48 -10.38
N GLN A 355 19.99 -5.31 -9.70
CA GLN A 355 18.79 -4.73 -9.12
C GLN A 355 17.82 -4.24 -10.20
N VAL A 356 18.29 -3.54 -11.24
CA VAL A 356 17.45 -3.11 -12.38
C VAL A 356 16.75 -4.32 -13.02
N LYS A 357 17.47 -5.41 -13.25
CA LYS A 357 16.90 -6.65 -13.80
C LYS A 357 15.86 -7.27 -12.88
N ALA A 358 16.09 -7.25 -11.57
CA ALA A 358 15.11 -7.75 -10.60
C ALA A 358 13.84 -6.89 -10.60
N LEU A 359 14.00 -5.54 -10.54
CA LEU A 359 12.88 -4.60 -10.52
C LEU A 359 12.01 -4.69 -11.79
N ALA A 360 12.61 -4.95 -12.95
CA ALA A 360 11.88 -5.13 -14.22
C ALA A 360 10.87 -6.29 -14.18
N ARG A 361 11.02 -7.25 -13.26
CA ARG A 361 10.10 -8.40 -13.08
C ARG A 361 8.81 -8.03 -12.33
N LEU A 362 8.82 -6.92 -11.58
CA LEU A 362 7.68 -6.51 -10.76
C LEU A 362 6.42 -6.28 -11.58
N ASP A 363 6.56 -5.68 -12.76
CA ASP A 363 5.43 -5.44 -13.67
C ASP A 363 4.69 -6.77 -13.99
N ALA A 364 5.42 -7.76 -14.46
CA ALA A 364 4.84 -9.06 -14.81
C ALA A 364 4.23 -9.79 -13.60
N LEU A 365 4.85 -9.64 -12.40
CA LEU A 365 4.36 -10.26 -11.17
C LEU A 365 3.09 -9.59 -10.63
N MET A 366 2.91 -8.30 -10.91
CA MET A 366 1.79 -7.51 -10.39
C MET A 366 0.65 -7.34 -11.40
N ARG A 367 0.85 -7.60 -12.69
CA ARG A 367 -0.22 -7.56 -13.69
C ARG A 367 -1.24 -8.66 -13.47
N LEU A 368 -2.48 -8.32 -13.72
CA LEU A 368 -3.58 -9.28 -13.76
C LEU A 368 -3.62 -9.97 -15.13
N PRO A 369 -3.93 -11.29 -15.18
CA PRO A 369 -3.80 -12.08 -16.41
C PRO A 369 -4.69 -11.63 -17.58
N ASP A 370 -5.83 -11.02 -17.28
CA ASP A 370 -6.85 -10.63 -18.25
C ASP A 370 -6.76 -9.14 -18.66
N GLY A 371 -5.78 -8.40 -18.15
CA GLY A 371 -5.53 -7.00 -18.50
C GLY A 371 -6.57 -5.99 -18.00
N ARG A 372 -7.58 -6.43 -17.24
CA ARG A 372 -8.54 -5.51 -16.62
C ARG A 372 -7.89 -4.70 -15.49
N SER A 373 -8.47 -3.54 -15.18
CA SER A 373 -8.00 -2.70 -14.08
C SER A 373 -8.21 -3.38 -12.71
N PRO A 374 -7.37 -3.06 -11.70
CA PRO A 374 -7.58 -3.48 -10.31
C PRO A 374 -8.97 -3.18 -9.78
N SER A 375 -9.52 -2.00 -10.09
CA SER A 375 -10.86 -1.60 -9.68
C SER A 375 -11.96 -2.44 -10.32
N ALA A 376 -11.81 -2.82 -11.59
CA ALA A 376 -12.76 -3.71 -12.28
C ALA A 376 -12.74 -5.13 -11.67
N HIS A 377 -11.55 -5.65 -11.30
CA HIS A 377 -11.44 -6.91 -10.59
C HIS A 377 -12.07 -6.85 -9.20
N ALA A 378 -11.84 -5.77 -8.45
CA ALA A 378 -12.46 -5.56 -7.14
C ALA A 378 -13.99 -5.51 -7.26
N ALA A 379 -14.52 -4.77 -8.23
CA ALA A 379 -15.96 -4.71 -8.49
C ALA A 379 -16.55 -6.09 -8.85
N ALA A 380 -15.91 -6.84 -9.74
CA ALA A 380 -16.33 -8.19 -10.10
C ALA A 380 -16.33 -9.14 -8.89
N ALA A 381 -15.32 -9.06 -8.02
CA ALA A 381 -15.24 -9.85 -6.80
C ALA A 381 -16.33 -9.50 -5.79
N VAL A 382 -16.65 -8.21 -5.61
CA VAL A 382 -17.78 -7.75 -4.77
C VAL A 382 -19.10 -8.29 -5.30
N LEU A 383 -19.38 -8.08 -6.60
CA LEU A 383 -20.62 -8.56 -7.24
C LEU A 383 -20.74 -10.09 -7.19
N GLY A 384 -19.64 -10.81 -7.41
CA GLY A 384 -19.56 -12.26 -7.29
C GLY A 384 -19.86 -12.76 -5.86
N THR A 385 -19.41 -12.01 -4.84
CA THR A 385 -19.71 -12.34 -3.44
C THR A 385 -21.20 -12.14 -3.12
N ILE A 386 -21.82 -11.08 -3.63
CA ILE A 386 -23.26 -10.84 -3.50
C ILE A 386 -24.06 -11.98 -4.16
N ALA A 387 -23.71 -12.33 -5.41
CA ALA A 387 -24.39 -13.37 -6.17
C ALA A 387 -24.25 -14.76 -5.51
N GLY A 388 -23.05 -15.11 -5.02
CA GLY A 388 -22.80 -16.38 -4.34
C GLY A 388 -23.64 -16.54 -3.08
N ARG A 389 -23.71 -15.50 -2.24
CA ARG A 389 -24.56 -15.51 -1.01
C ARG A 389 -26.05 -15.63 -1.33
N ARG A 390 -26.54 -14.93 -2.36
CA ARG A 390 -27.95 -15.05 -2.80
C ARG A 390 -28.29 -16.45 -3.32
N ALA A 391 -27.32 -17.14 -3.94
CA ALA A 391 -27.50 -18.49 -4.47
C ALA A 391 -27.28 -19.60 -3.43
N GLY A 392 -26.96 -19.28 -2.17
CA GLY A 392 -26.65 -20.26 -1.12
C GLY A 392 -25.41 -21.11 -1.42
N ARG A 393 -24.52 -20.68 -2.33
CA ARG A 393 -23.31 -21.41 -2.70
C ARG A 393 -22.17 -21.02 -1.75
N ASP A 394 -21.43 -22.02 -1.28
CA ASP A 394 -20.11 -21.79 -0.70
C ASP A 394 -19.23 -21.12 -1.76
N LEU A 395 -18.52 -20.04 -1.35
CA LEU A 395 -17.82 -19.12 -2.26
C LEU A 395 -16.49 -19.68 -2.82
N ASP A 396 -16.33 -21.00 -2.89
CA ASP A 396 -15.08 -21.71 -3.21
C ASP A 396 -14.65 -21.69 -4.69
N LEU A 397 -15.33 -20.97 -5.58
CA LEU A 397 -15.17 -21.14 -7.02
C LEU A 397 -14.50 -19.99 -7.78
N PHE A 398 -13.33 -19.47 -7.35
CA PHE A 398 -12.43 -18.74 -8.27
C PHE A 398 -11.01 -18.66 -7.70
N VAL A 399 -10.35 -19.81 -7.54
CA VAL A 399 -8.89 -19.88 -7.48
C VAL A 399 -8.41 -20.39 -8.84
N ALA A 400 -7.88 -19.53 -9.68
CA ALA A 400 -7.15 -19.97 -10.87
C ALA A 400 -5.96 -20.83 -10.43
N PRO A 401 -5.78 -22.06 -10.95
CA PRO A 401 -4.67 -22.91 -10.55
C PRO A 401 -3.37 -22.30 -11.07
N ARG A 402 -2.53 -21.74 -10.19
CA ARG A 402 -1.15 -21.45 -10.53
C ARG A 402 -0.40 -22.76 -10.73
N LYS A 403 0.22 -22.96 -11.89
CA LYS A 403 1.22 -24.01 -12.14
C LYS A 403 2.26 -23.94 -11.03
N ARG A 404 2.39 -25.03 -10.27
CA ARG A 404 3.49 -25.19 -9.30
C ARG A 404 4.83 -25.05 -10.04
N PRO A 405 5.80 -24.28 -9.52
CA PRO A 405 7.16 -24.38 -10.04
C PRO A 405 7.64 -25.82 -9.78
N GLU A 406 8.10 -26.47 -10.83
CA GLU A 406 8.69 -27.80 -10.74
C GLU A 406 9.84 -27.76 -9.73
N LYS A 407 9.73 -28.62 -8.71
CA LYS A 407 10.83 -28.92 -7.79
C LYS A 407 12.00 -29.47 -8.64
N ARG A 408 13.05 -28.67 -8.82
CA ARG A 408 14.33 -29.23 -9.25
C ARG A 408 14.77 -30.26 -8.19
N LEU A 409 14.62 -31.51 -8.54
CA LEU A 409 15.23 -32.62 -7.83
C LEU A 409 16.73 -32.38 -7.74
N LYS A 410 17.26 -32.28 -6.53
CA LYS A 410 18.69 -32.40 -6.27
C LYS A 410 19.08 -33.81 -6.70
N GLN A 411 19.85 -33.91 -7.75
CA GLN A 411 20.66 -35.11 -8.02
C GLN A 411 22.08 -34.83 -7.58
N GLY A 412 22.61 -35.75 -6.75
CA GLY A 412 24.05 -36.01 -6.52
C GLY A 412 24.73 -35.07 -5.55
#